data_271242ca32ac64e1b3073b9afcc901f1
#
_entry.id   271242ca32ac64e1b3073b9afcc901f1
#
_cell.length_a   1.000
_cell.length_b   1.000
_cell.length_c   1.000
_cell.angle_alpha   90.00
_cell.angle_beta   90.00
_cell.angle_gamma   90.00
#
_symmetry.space_group_name_H-M   'P 1'
#
loop_
_entity.id
_entity.type
_entity.pdbx_description
1 polymer ?
#
loop_
_entity_poly.entity_id
_entity_poly.type
_entity_poly.pdbx_seq_one_letter_code
_entity_poly.pdbx_strand_id
1 'polypeptide(L)'
;MTDNQSKDAIKLLKKIIKTPSFSKKEENVVKILESWFKENGINYKRHLNNLWAENKYFNKKKPTILLNSHHDTVQPNKSYTIDPFYPIEQDGKIFGLGSNDAGGALVSLLYLFKSIYLSQKMNYNFIIACTAEEEIAGANGIKSILEKLPKIDFAIIGEPTLMKLSIAERGLIVFDAKIKGKPGHAAHENKDNAIEKLPKILNWFNQLKFDRVSKLLGPVKTTVTQINAGFQHNVIPSEVDIVVDVRINELYDINEINDFFVTQCPCQIKARSLNLGPSFISPNHKIIKSANLLGIESYGSPTLSDQALLDFPSVKIGPGNSKRSHSADEYIYVDELLDGIEVYKNLLNKII
;
A
#
# COMPACT_ATOMS: atom_id res chain seq x y z
N MET A 1 26.03 0.67 -9.88
CA MET A 1 26.14 -0.80 -9.66
C MET A 1 27.14 -1.41 -10.63
N THR A 2 27.70 -2.63 -10.32
CA THR A 2 28.47 -3.42 -11.30
C THR A 2 27.50 -4.17 -12.23
N ASP A 3 27.95 -4.51 -13.46
CA ASP A 3 27.11 -5.28 -14.40
C ASP A 3 26.57 -6.59 -13.81
N ASN A 4 27.38 -7.27 -12.98
CA ASN A 4 26.94 -8.50 -12.30
C ASN A 4 25.80 -8.23 -11.31
N GLN A 5 25.87 -7.14 -10.52
CA GLN A 5 24.81 -6.79 -9.57
C GLN A 5 23.51 -6.43 -10.29
N SER A 6 23.60 -5.76 -11.44
CA SER A 6 22.43 -5.44 -12.28
C SER A 6 21.75 -6.70 -12.81
N LYS A 7 22.54 -7.63 -13.35
CA LYS A 7 22.03 -8.93 -13.83
C LYS A 7 21.39 -9.76 -12.70
N ASP A 8 22.00 -9.75 -11.51
CA ASP A 8 21.47 -10.48 -10.35
C ASP A 8 20.15 -9.87 -9.85
N ALA A 9 20.00 -8.54 -9.85
CA ALA A 9 18.76 -7.88 -9.49
C ALA A 9 17.62 -8.25 -10.46
N ILE A 10 17.88 -8.18 -11.77
CA ILE A 10 16.93 -8.60 -12.80
C ILE A 10 16.56 -10.07 -12.64
N LYS A 11 17.54 -10.95 -12.37
CA LYS A 11 17.31 -12.38 -12.15
C LYS A 11 16.44 -12.64 -10.92
N LEU A 12 16.65 -11.90 -9.82
CA LEU A 12 15.80 -12.01 -8.63
C LEU A 12 14.37 -11.59 -8.92
N LEU A 13 14.17 -10.43 -9.58
CA LEU A 13 12.83 -9.96 -9.96
C LEU A 13 12.11 -11.00 -10.82
N LYS A 14 12.78 -11.56 -11.84
CA LYS A 14 12.21 -12.61 -12.70
C LYS A 14 11.85 -13.88 -11.92
N LYS A 15 12.65 -14.28 -10.91
CA LYS A 15 12.31 -15.41 -10.04
C LYS A 15 11.04 -15.13 -9.22
N ILE A 16 10.90 -13.91 -8.67
CA ILE A 16 9.71 -13.49 -7.92
C ILE A 16 8.48 -13.53 -8.82
N ILE A 17 8.52 -12.90 -10.00
CA ILE A 17 7.40 -12.88 -10.96
C ILE A 17 6.97 -14.30 -11.33
N LYS A 18 7.94 -15.21 -11.58
CA LYS A 18 7.66 -16.60 -11.98
C LYS A 18 6.91 -17.39 -10.91
N THR A 19 6.84 -16.88 -9.69
CA THR A 19 6.30 -17.60 -8.54
C THR A 19 5.04 -16.90 -8.05
N PRO A 20 3.83 -17.45 -8.32
CA PRO A 20 2.59 -16.86 -7.82
C PRO A 20 2.64 -16.60 -6.32
N SER A 21 2.28 -15.38 -5.92
CA SER A 21 2.38 -14.88 -4.55
C SER A 21 1.13 -14.10 -4.16
N PHE A 22 -0.05 -14.67 -4.34
CA PHE A 22 -1.29 -14.02 -3.92
C PHE A 22 -1.34 -13.83 -2.41
N SER A 23 -1.95 -12.72 -1.96
CA SER A 23 -2.15 -12.48 -0.53
C SER A 23 -2.68 -13.72 0.20
N LYS A 24 -2.06 -14.08 1.32
CA LYS A 24 -2.24 -15.32 2.11
C LYS A 24 -1.68 -16.61 1.48
N LYS A 25 -0.98 -16.54 0.34
CA LYS A 25 -0.38 -17.70 -0.35
C LYS A 25 1.06 -17.45 -0.79
N GLU A 26 1.81 -16.65 -0.03
CA GLU A 26 3.14 -16.12 -0.41
C GLU A 26 4.29 -17.08 -0.09
N GLU A 27 4.05 -18.24 0.53
CA GLU A 27 5.05 -19.18 1.03
C GLU A 27 6.18 -19.50 0.04
N ASN A 28 5.87 -19.61 -1.25
CA ASN A 28 6.86 -19.97 -2.27
C ASN A 28 7.80 -18.81 -2.59
N VAL A 29 7.31 -17.56 -2.61
CA VAL A 29 8.15 -16.36 -2.79
C VAL A 29 9.00 -16.14 -1.54
N VAL A 30 8.46 -16.39 -0.35
CA VAL A 30 9.23 -16.35 0.90
C VAL A 30 10.47 -17.26 0.81
N LYS A 31 10.36 -18.49 0.29
CA LYS A 31 11.52 -19.41 0.11
C LYS A 31 12.57 -18.83 -0.84
N ILE A 32 12.15 -18.11 -1.88
CA ILE A 32 13.09 -17.42 -2.79
C ILE A 32 13.84 -16.32 -2.03
N LEU A 33 13.13 -15.51 -1.26
CA LEU A 33 13.72 -14.44 -0.47
C LEU A 33 14.65 -14.99 0.63
N GLU A 34 14.26 -16.08 1.31
CA GLU A 34 15.13 -16.79 2.28
C GLU A 34 16.43 -17.27 1.62
N SER A 35 16.33 -17.85 0.41
CA SER A 35 17.50 -18.27 -0.35
C SER A 35 18.40 -17.09 -0.70
N TRP A 36 17.80 -15.96 -1.12
CA TRP A 36 18.54 -14.75 -1.41
C TRP A 36 19.29 -14.21 -0.18
N PHE A 37 18.65 -14.17 0.99
CA PHE A 37 19.31 -13.74 2.24
C PHE A 37 20.49 -14.67 2.59
N LYS A 38 20.30 -15.99 2.49
CA LYS A 38 21.35 -17.00 2.75
C LYS A 38 22.53 -16.88 1.77
N GLU A 39 22.26 -16.80 0.47
CA GLU A 39 23.27 -16.66 -0.59
C GLU A 39 24.11 -15.36 -0.41
N ASN A 40 23.54 -14.32 0.18
CA ASN A 40 24.24 -13.06 0.44
C ASN A 40 24.85 -12.95 1.87
N GLY A 41 24.80 -14.04 2.66
CA GLY A 41 25.35 -14.05 4.03
C GLY A 41 24.64 -13.10 4.99
N ILE A 42 23.38 -12.79 4.74
CA ILE A 42 22.55 -11.88 5.55
C ILE A 42 21.72 -12.71 6.53
N ASN A 43 21.91 -12.47 7.82
CA ASN A 43 21.06 -13.08 8.84
C ASN A 43 19.67 -12.45 8.82
N TYR A 44 18.65 -13.27 8.74
CA TYR A 44 17.25 -12.85 8.69
C TYR A 44 16.42 -13.55 9.76
N LYS A 45 15.26 -12.99 10.02
CA LYS A 45 14.20 -13.56 10.86
C LYS A 45 12.94 -13.72 10.02
N ARG A 46 12.07 -14.65 10.43
CA ARG A 46 10.78 -14.91 9.79
C ARG A 46 9.65 -14.96 10.80
N HIS A 47 8.52 -14.39 10.45
CA HIS A 47 7.25 -14.60 11.13
C HIS A 47 6.12 -14.73 10.09
N LEU A 48 5.44 -15.86 10.08
CA LEU A 48 4.48 -16.21 9.01
C LEU A 48 5.18 -16.09 7.65
N ASN A 49 4.63 -15.29 6.74
CA ASN A 49 5.21 -15.01 5.43
C ASN A 49 6.01 -13.70 5.37
N ASN A 50 6.31 -13.08 6.50
CA ASN A 50 7.15 -11.89 6.55
C ASN A 50 8.59 -12.25 6.92
N LEU A 51 9.55 -11.60 6.25
CA LEU A 51 10.98 -11.72 6.49
C LEU A 51 11.55 -10.36 6.85
N TRP A 52 12.51 -10.33 7.78
CA TRP A 52 13.29 -9.11 8.02
C TRP A 52 14.72 -9.40 8.44
N ALA A 53 15.59 -8.45 8.19
CA ALA A 53 16.99 -8.51 8.58
C ALA A 53 17.46 -7.15 9.12
N GLU A 54 18.28 -7.18 10.16
CA GLU A 54 18.98 -6.03 10.72
C GLU A 54 20.37 -5.93 10.08
N ASN A 55 20.91 -4.71 9.87
CA ASN A 55 22.29 -4.59 9.39
C ASN A 55 23.29 -5.21 10.37
N LYS A 56 24.42 -5.69 9.87
CA LYS A 56 25.40 -6.51 10.64
C LYS A 56 25.84 -5.87 11.94
N TYR A 57 26.05 -4.56 11.96
CA TYR A 57 26.55 -3.79 13.11
C TYR A 57 25.43 -2.96 13.75
N PHE A 58 24.26 -3.58 13.95
CA PHE A 58 23.11 -2.96 14.61
C PHE A 58 23.50 -2.49 16.02
N ASN A 59 23.19 -1.23 16.34
CA ASN A 59 23.49 -0.62 17.64
C ASN A 59 22.24 0.04 18.23
N LYS A 60 21.72 -0.48 19.32
CA LYS A 60 20.49 0.01 19.98
C LYS A 60 20.52 1.49 20.38
N LYS A 61 21.70 2.14 20.41
CA LYS A 61 21.85 3.57 20.71
C LYS A 61 21.67 4.47 19.48
N LYS A 62 21.60 3.90 18.27
CA LYS A 62 21.42 4.66 17.03
C LYS A 62 19.96 4.62 16.59
N PRO A 63 19.47 5.71 15.94
CA PRO A 63 18.14 5.68 15.32
C PRO A 63 18.07 4.63 14.23
N THR A 64 16.89 4.12 13.99
CA THR A 64 16.65 3.00 13.07
C THR A 64 15.71 3.39 11.93
N ILE A 65 16.13 3.07 10.71
CA ILE A 65 15.35 3.22 9.47
C ILE A 65 14.83 1.84 9.06
N LEU A 66 13.51 1.74 8.90
CA LEU A 66 12.87 0.59 8.28
C LEU A 66 12.80 0.80 6.76
N LEU A 67 13.29 -0.15 6.00
CA LEU A 67 13.09 -0.30 4.57
C LEU A 67 12.04 -1.41 4.39
N ASN A 68 10.87 -1.12 3.85
CA ASN A 68 9.80 -2.10 3.71
C ASN A 68 9.25 -2.11 2.29
N SER A 69 8.96 -3.29 1.77
CA SER A 69 8.14 -3.48 0.58
C SER A 69 7.48 -4.85 0.61
N HIS A 70 6.32 -4.98 -0.02
CA HIS A 70 5.57 -6.22 -0.03
C HIS A 70 6.01 -7.15 -1.17
N HIS A 71 5.67 -8.43 -1.04
CA HIS A 71 5.93 -9.45 -2.04
C HIS A 71 4.68 -10.23 -2.46
N ASP A 72 3.54 -9.90 -1.89
CA ASP A 72 2.26 -10.42 -2.38
C ASP A 72 1.75 -9.62 -3.57
N THR A 73 0.82 -10.22 -4.30
CA THR A 73 0.18 -9.62 -5.48
C THR A 73 -1.33 -9.87 -5.45
N VAL A 74 -2.06 -9.03 -6.17
CA VAL A 74 -3.47 -9.28 -6.51
C VAL A 74 -3.62 -10.48 -7.44
N GLN A 75 -4.86 -10.93 -7.70
CA GLN A 75 -5.16 -11.87 -8.77
C GLN A 75 -4.94 -11.19 -10.13
N PRO A 76 -4.43 -11.92 -11.15
CA PRO A 76 -4.22 -11.35 -12.47
C PRO A 76 -5.55 -10.90 -13.09
N ASN A 77 -5.52 -9.74 -13.73
CA ASN A 77 -6.65 -9.21 -14.48
C ASN A 77 -6.98 -10.16 -15.66
N LYS A 78 -8.27 -10.40 -15.94
CA LYS A 78 -8.71 -11.26 -17.04
C LYS A 78 -8.30 -10.75 -18.43
N SER A 79 -7.86 -9.50 -18.55
CA SER A 79 -7.42 -8.88 -19.81
C SER A 79 -5.93 -9.08 -20.09
N TYR A 80 -5.19 -9.85 -19.27
CA TYR A 80 -3.80 -10.22 -19.58
C TYR A 80 -3.73 -10.91 -20.94
N THR A 81 -2.84 -10.47 -21.82
CA THR A 81 -2.57 -11.06 -23.13
C THR A 81 -1.39 -12.00 -23.12
N ILE A 82 -0.56 -11.92 -22.07
CA ILE A 82 0.61 -12.78 -21.81
C ILE A 82 0.39 -13.56 -20.51
N ASP A 83 1.16 -14.65 -20.31
CA ASP A 83 1.15 -15.35 -19.01
C ASP A 83 1.71 -14.44 -17.92
N PRO A 84 0.91 -14.05 -16.89
CA PRO A 84 1.34 -13.15 -15.84
C PRO A 84 2.51 -13.67 -15.00
N PHE A 85 2.78 -14.97 -15.02
CA PHE A 85 3.87 -15.63 -14.27
C PHE A 85 5.04 -16.05 -15.16
N TYR A 86 5.04 -15.68 -16.44
CA TYR A 86 6.17 -15.89 -17.33
C TYR A 86 6.89 -14.56 -17.60
N PRO A 87 8.01 -14.26 -16.89
CA PRO A 87 8.69 -12.97 -17.00
C PRO A 87 9.32 -12.81 -18.37
N ILE A 88 8.75 -11.95 -19.21
CA ILE A 88 9.26 -11.60 -20.53
C ILE A 88 10.10 -10.33 -20.40
N GLU A 89 11.35 -10.39 -20.89
CA GLU A 89 12.16 -9.18 -21.06
C GLU A 89 12.17 -8.79 -22.53
N GLN A 90 11.54 -7.67 -22.85
CA GLN A 90 11.42 -7.16 -24.21
C GLN A 90 11.37 -5.63 -24.20
N ASP A 91 12.04 -4.98 -25.15
CA ASP A 91 12.05 -3.52 -25.33
C ASP A 91 12.40 -2.73 -24.04
N GLY A 92 13.39 -3.24 -23.28
CA GLY A 92 13.82 -2.66 -22.00
C GLY A 92 12.82 -2.80 -20.86
N LYS A 93 11.79 -3.65 -21.02
CA LYS A 93 10.75 -3.92 -20.01
C LYS A 93 10.84 -5.34 -19.50
N ILE A 94 10.47 -5.54 -18.25
CA ILE A 94 10.22 -6.86 -17.65
C ILE A 94 8.73 -6.94 -17.38
N PHE A 95 8.04 -7.77 -18.18
CA PHE A 95 6.60 -8.02 -18.02
C PHE A 95 6.35 -9.11 -16.99
N GLY A 96 5.22 -9.02 -16.31
CA GLY A 96 4.68 -10.03 -15.40
C GLY A 96 4.01 -9.40 -14.17
N LEU A 97 3.09 -10.12 -13.58
CA LEU A 97 2.35 -9.68 -12.39
C LEU A 97 3.30 -9.48 -11.21
N GLY A 98 3.18 -8.34 -10.53
CA GLY A 98 4.06 -7.95 -9.43
C GLY A 98 5.45 -7.47 -9.89
N SER A 99 5.70 -7.29 -11.20
CA SER A 99 6.95 -6.70 -11.67
C SER A 99 7.09 -5.25 -11.24
N ASN A 100 5.99 -4.50 -11.31
CA ASN A 100 5.87 -3.08 -10.96
C ASN A 100 5.37 -2.91 -9.52
N ASP A 101 4.40 -3.72 -9.08
CA ASP A 101 3.71 -3.61 -7.80
C ASP A 101 3.87 -4.90 -6.96
N ALA A 102 4.83 -4.94 -5.99
CA ALA A 102 5.90 -3.97 -5.78
C ALA A 102 7.29 -4.65 -5.94
N GLY A 103 7.41 -5.69 -6.81
CA GLY A 103 8.64 -6.47 -6.98
C GLY A 103 9.86 -5.62 -7.37
N GLY A 104 9.67 -4.59 -8.22
CA GLY A 104 10.71 -3.65 -8.56
C GLY A 104 11.24 -2.89 -7.35
N ALA A 105 10.35 -2.36 -6.52
CA ALA A 105 10.71 -1.63 -5.31
C ALA A 105 11.34 -2.57 -4.27
N LEU A 106 10.77 -3.76 -4.06
CA LEU A 106 11.31 -4.78 -3.16
C LEU A 106 12.74 -5.15 -3.52
N VAL A 107 12.99 -5.49 -4.78
CA VAL A 107 14.33 -5.86 -5.26
C VAL A 107 15.29 -4.69 -5.11
N SER A 108 14.86 -3.47 -5.43
CA SER A 108 15.71 -2.28 -5.27
C SER A 108 16.12 -2.05 -3.82
N LEU A 109 15.18 -2.19 -2.86
CA LEU A 109 15.47 -2.07 -1.43
C LEU A 109 16.36 -3.21 -0.92
N LEU A 110 16.18 -4.44 -1.40
CA LEU A 110 17.06 -5.57 -1.06
C LEU A 110 18.50 -5.32 -1.49
N TYR A 111 18.72 -4.81 -2.70
CA TYR A 111 20.08 -4.50 -3.20
C TYR A 111 20.68 -3.26 -2.52
N LEU A 112 19.87 -2.26 -2.19
CA LEU A 112 20.27 -1.18 -1.29
C LEU A 112 20.77 -1.74 0.05
N PHE A 113 19.92 -2.54 0.72
CA PHE A 113 20.24 -3.12 2.03
C PHE A 113 21.51 -3.98 1.98
N LYS A 114 21.66 -4.84 0.97
CA LYS A 114 22.89 -5.61 0.73
C LYS A 114 24.11 -4.71 0.67
N SER A 115 24.03 -3.55 0.01
CA SER A 115 25.16 -2.64 -0.15
C SER A 115 25.63 -2.00 1.14
N ILE A 116 24.73 -1.85 2.12
CA ILE A 116 25.00 -1.22 3.43
C ILE A 116 25.11 -2.24 4.57
N TYR A 117 24.80 -3.52 4.35
CA TYR A 117 24.72 -4.55 5.40
C TYR A 117 25.97 -4.66 6.25
N LEU A 118 27.17 -4.59 5.64
CA LEU A 118 28.47 -4.68 6.32
C LEU A 118 29.08 -3.33 6.66
N SER A 119 28.36 -2.22 6.50
CA SER A 119 28.89 -0.89 6.80
C SER A 119 28.94 -0.66 8.31
N GLN A 120 30.14 -0.30 8.82
CA GLN A 120 30.36 -0.07 10.25
C GLN A 120 30.10 1.39 10.68
N LYS A 121 30.42 2.33 9.79
CA LYS A 121 30.38 3.77 10.07
C LYS A 121 29.10 4.40 9.53
N MET A 122 27.96 4.05 10.13
CA MET A 122 26.67 4.66 9.82
C MET A 122 26.07 5.33 11.05
N ASN A 123 25.40 6.45 10.88
CA ASN A 123 24.68 7.14 11.96
C ASN A 123 23.34 6.47 12.30
N TYR A 124 22.85 5.61 11.44
CA TYR A 124 21.57 4.88 11.56
C TYR A 124 21.76 3.38 11.52
N ASN A 125 20.87 2.69 12.19
CA ASN A 125 20.59 1.28 11.89
C ASN A 125 19.65 1.17 10.70
N PHE A 126 19.70 0.02 10.01
CA PHE A 126 18.78 -0.31 8.94
C PHE A 126 18.15 -1.67 9.19
N ILE A 127 16.86 -1.75 8.94
CA ILE A 127 16.10 -2.99 8.90
C ILE A 127 15.47 -3.06 7.51
N ILE A 128 15.65 -4.18 6.81
CA ILE A 128 14.85 -4.51 5.63
C ILE A 128 13.72 -5.46 6.05
N ALA A 129 12.49 -5.16 5.66
CA ALA A 129 11.35 -6.05 5.81
C ALA A 129 10.71 -6.33 4.45
N CYS A 130 10.50 -7.62 4.16
CA CYS A 130 9.74 -8.09 3.01
C CYS A 130 8.42 -8.61 3.55
N THR A 131 7.32 -7.91 3.28
CA THR A 131 6.02 -8.13 3.92
C THR A 131 5.03 -8.82 3.01
N ALA A 132 4.11 -9.56 3.62
CA ALA A 132 2.98 -10.24 3.00
C ALA A 132 1.69 -9.45 3.22
N GLU A 133 0.61 -9.84 2.55
CA GLU A 133 -0.77 -9.37 2.75
C GLU A 133 -0.95 -7.84 2.64
N GLU A 134 -0.05 -7.09 1.97
CA GLU A 134 -0.21 -5.65 1.78
C GLU A 134 -1.46 -5.34 0.95
N GLU A 135 -1.66 -6.05 -0.16
CA GLU A 135 -2.73 -5.86 -1.15
C GLU A 135 -4.17 -6.00 -0.59
N ILE A 136 -4.26 -6.56 0.60
CA ILE A 136 -5.52 -6.72 1.34
C ILE A 136 -5.50 -6.04 2.70
N ALA A 137 -4.44 -5.28 3.01
CA ALA A 137 -4.18 -4.71 4.34
C ALA A 137 -4.38 -5.76 5.45
N GLY A 138 -3.80 -6.95 5.24
CA GLY A 138 -4.05 -8.15 6.03
C GLY A 138 -3.40 -8.10 7.41
N ALA A 139 -4.01 -8.80 8.37
CA ALA A 139 -3.53 -8.85 9.74
C ALA A 139 -2.18 -9.57 9.89
N ASN A 140 -1.83 -10.45 8.95
CA ASN A 140 -0.59 -11.21 8.97
C ASN A 140 0.55 -10.53 8.16
N GLY A 141 0.32 -9.31 7.61
CA GLY A 141 1.31 -8.50 6.94
C GLY A 141 2.24 -7.75 7.90
N ILE A 142 2.65 -6.54 7.54
CA ILE A 142 3.60 -5.71 8.30
C ILE A 142 3.20 -5.57 9.78
N LYS A 143 1.91 -5.37 10.07
CA LYS A 143 1.40 -5.20 11.43
C LYS A 143 1.78 -6.35 12.36
N SER A 144 1.85 -7.58 11.85
CA SER A 144 2.19 -8.79 12.62
C SER A 144 3.64 -8.85 13.10
N ILE A 145 4.52 -8.04 12.49
CA ILE A 145 5.94 -8.00 12.84
C ILE A 145 6.37 -6.73 13.56
N LEU A 146 5.58 -5.65 13.58
CA LEU A 146 5.97 -4.37 14.18
C LEU A 146 6.45 -4.52 15.63
N GLU A 147 5.75 -5.27 16.46
CA GLU A 147 6.12 -5.53 17.86
C GLU A 147 7.38 -6.40 18.01
N LYS A 148 7.80 -7.10 16.94
CA LYS A 148 8.99 -7.95 16.91
C LYS A 148 10.23 -7.19 16.43
N LEU A 149 10.03 -6.01 15.83
CA LEU A 149 11.10 -5.14 15.37
C LEU A 149 11.63 -4.30 16.53
N PRO A 150 12.90 -3.89 16.49
CA PRO A 150 13.40 -2.82 17.35
C PRO A 150 12.61 -1.54 17.12
N LYS A 151 12.76 -0.56 18.04
CA LYS A 151 12.17 0.78 17.84
C LYS A 151 12.59 1.35 16.49
N ILE A 152 11.62 1.77 15.71
CA ILE A 152 11.80 2.42 14.41
C ILE A 152 11.62 3.93 14.57
N ASP A 153 12.52 4.73 13.99
CA ASP A 153 12.44 6.18 14.01
C ASP A 153 11.74 6.74 12.76
N PHE A 154 11.93 6.10 11.61
CA PHE A 154 11.10 6.33 10.41
C PHE A 154 11.23 5.18 9.41
N ALA A 155 10.32 5.12 8.44
CA ALA A 155 10.31 4.11 7.40
C ALA A 155 10.36 4.68 5.98
N ILE A 156 10.94 3.89 5.08
CA ILE A 156 10.85 4.04 3.63
C ILE A 156 10.07 2.83 3.10
N ILE A 157 8.90 3.10 2.54
CA ILE A 157 8.04 2.07 1.95
C ILE A 157 8.27 2.05 0.45
N GLY A 158 8.68 0.90 -0.06
CA GLY A 158 8.98 0.66 -1.47
C GLY A 158 7.71 0.36 -2.25
N GLU A 159 7.30 1.31 -3.10
CA GLU A 159 6.10 1.28 -3.92
C GLU A 159 6.35 1.97 -5.27
N PRO A 160 5.55 1.68 -6.33
CA PRO A 160 5.77 2.29 -7.65
C PRO A 160 5.37 3.77 -7.68
N THR A 161 6.34 4.68 -7.50
CA THR A 161 6.13 6.13 -7.46
C THR A 161 6.92 6.91 -8.51
N LEU A 162 7.57 6.23 -9.46
CA LEU A 162 8.57 6.84 -10.38
C LEU A 162 9.70 7.54 -9.62
N MET A 163 10.13 6.99 -8.49
CA MET A 163 11.10 7.58 -7.57
C MET A 163 10.74 8.99 -7.07
N LYS A 164 9.46 9.39 -7.13
CA LYS A 164 8.94 10.58 -6.44
C LYS A 164 8.63 10.23 -4.99
N LEU A 165 8.85 11.19 -4.09
CA LEU A 165 8.66 10.99 -2.67
C LEU A 165 7.21 11.29 -2.25
N SER A 166 6.41 10.27 -1.94
CA SER A 166 5.11 10.48 -1.31
C SER A 166 5.31 10.80 0.17
N ILE A 167 4.86 11.98 0.57
CA ILE A 167 4.98 12.51 1.94
C ILE A 167 3.67 12.52 2.69
N ALA A 168 2.60 12.11 2.04
CA ALA A 168 1.27 11.94 2.60
C ALA A 168 0.49 10.89 1.78
N GLU A 169 -0.35 10.11 2.45
CA GLU A 169 -1.32 9.19 1.82
C GLU A 169 -2.71 9.40 2.38
N ARG A 170 -3.72 9.16 1.54
CA ARG A 170 -5.11 9.15 2.00
C ARG A 170 -5.38 7.91 2.85
N GLY A 171 -6.02 8.10 4.00
CA GLY A 171 -6.64 6.99 4.73
C GLY A 171 -7.88 6.46 4.00
N LEU A 172 -8.37 5.30 4.45
CA LEU A 172 -9.56 4.63 3.92
C LEU A 172 -10.45 4.13 5.03
N ILE A 173 -11.74 4.51 4.98
CA ILE A 173 -12.80 3.79 5.66
C ILE A 173 -13.79 3.28 4.62
N VAL A 174 -14.09 2.00 4.66
CA VAL A 174 -15.23 1.43 3.93
C VAL A 174 -16.37 1.25 4.91
N PHE A 175 -17.51 1.87 4.60
CA PHE A 175 -18.72 1.74 5.40
C PHE A 175 -19.71 0.82 4.70
N ASP A 176 -20.36 -0.04 5.49
CA ASP A 176 -21.61 -0.70 5.15
C ASP A 176 -22.77 0.12 5.73
N ALA A 177 -23.63 0.60 4.85
CA ALA A 177 -24.80 1.38 5.23
C ALA A 177 -26.08 0.62 4.84
N LYS A 178 -27.13 0.77 5.66
CA LYS A 178 -28.37 0.03 5.50
C LYS A 178 -29.58 0.94 5.68
N ILE A 179 -30.43 0.99 4.67
CA ILE A 179 -31.72 1.66 4.73
C ILE A 179 -32.79 0.59 5.04
N LYS A 180 -33.51 0.75 6.12
CA LYS A 180 -34.62 -0.17 6.48
C LYS A 180 -35.96 0.35 6.00
N GLY A 181 -36.83 -0.58 5.63
CA GLY A 181 -38.23 -0.35 5.28
C GLY A 181 -39.09 -1.52 5.68
N LYS A 182 -40.37 -1.44 5.40
CA LYS A 182 -41.34 -2.51 5.65
C LYS A 182 -41.55 -3.31 4.36
N PRO A 183 -41.31 -4.62 4.35
CA PRO A 183 -41.53 -5.43 3.16
C PRO A 183 -43.05 -5.56 2.86
N GLY A 184 -43.38 -5.80 1.58
CA GLY A 184 -44.76 -5.97 1.20
C GLY A 184 -44.93 -6.36 -0.28
N HIS A 185 -46.18 -6.61 -0.64
CA HIS A 185 -46.52 -6.88 -2.06
C HIS A 185 -46.64 -5.57 -2.82
N ALA A 186 -45.99 -5.43 -3.97
CA ALA A 186 -45.92 -4.18 -4.74
C ALA A 186 -47.30 -3.63 -5.24
N ALA A 187 -48.33 -4.48 -5.25
CA ALA A 187 -49.71 -4.04 -5.61
C ALA A 187 -50.42 -3.29 -4.48
N HIS A 188 -49.87 -3.27 -3.26
CA HIS A 188 -50.47 -2.59 -2.11
C HIS A 188 -49.68 -1.33 -1.73
N GLU A 189 -50.41 -0.34 -1.16
CA GLU A 189 -49.77 0.86 -0.64
C GLU A 189 -48.74 0.51 0.46
N ASN A 190 -47.54 1.07 0.32
CA ASN A 190 -46.48 0.91 1.31
C ASN A 190 -45.83 2.27 1.57
N LYS A 191 -46.10 2.83 2.76
CA LYS A 191 -45.55 4.14 3.21
C LYS A 191 -44.14 4.06 3.77
N ASP A 192 -43.52 2.87 3.82
CA ASP A 192 -42.20 2.64 4.40
C ASP A 192 -41.33 1.77 3.49
N ASN A 193 -41.29 2.12 2.19
CA ASN A 193 -40.48 1.42 1.19
C ASN A 193 -38.99 1.86 1.32
N ALA A 194 -38.11 0.90 1.53
CA ALA A 194 -36.66 1.15 1.66
C ALA A 194 -36.05 1.79 0.41
N ILE A 195 -36.49 1.36 -0.79
CA ILE A 195 -35.99 1.91 -2.06
C ILE A 195 -36.41 3.37 -2.26
N GLU A 196 -37.61 3.75 -1.86
CA GLU A 196 -38.11 5.14 -1.98
C GLU A 196 -37.34 6.12 -1.08
N LYS A 197 -36.69 5.64 -0.02
CA LYS A 197 -35.80 6.45 0.85
C LYS A 197 -34.42 6.68 0.22
N LEU A 198 -33.98 5.82 -0.71
CA LEU A 198 -32.63 5.83 -1.27
C LEU A 198 -32.23 7.18 -1.91
N PRO A 199 -33.06 7.89 -2.69
CA PRO A 199 -32.67 9.17 -3.29
C PRO A 199 -32.24 10.22 -2.25
N LYS A 200 -32.94 10.29 -1.10
CA LYS A 200 -32.59 11.20 0.00
C LYS A 200 -31.22 10.85 0.60
N ILE A 201 -30.92 9.57 0.78
CA ILE A 201 -29.66 9.09 1.34
C ILE A 201 -28.50 9.34 0.37
N LEU A 202 -28.68 9.04 -0.93
CA LEU A 202 -27.68 9.33 -1.95
C LEU A 202 -27.38 10.82 -2.07
N ASN A 203 -28.44 11.66 -2.01
CA ASN A 203 -28.27 13.11 -2.03
C ASN A 203 -27.45 13.59 -0.81
N TRP A 204 -27.69 13.03 0.37
CA TRP A 204 -26.91 13.33 1.57
C TRP A 204 -25.43 13.01 1.36
N PHE A 205 -25.07 11.81 0.88
CA PHE A 205 -23.67 11.45 0.58
C PHE A 205 -23.04 12.39 -0.46
N ASN A 206 -23.77 12.75 -1.50
CA ASN A 206 -23.29 13.61 -2.58
C ASN A 206 -23.05 15.07 -2.14
N GLN A 207 -23.77 15.53 -1.14
CA GLN A 207 -23.65 16.91 -0.61
C GLN A 207 -22.62 17.04 0.51
N LEU A 208 -22.04 15.92 1.00
CA LEU A 208 -21.06 15.97 2.07
C LEU A 208 -19.84 16.80 1.68
N LYS A 209 -19.48 17.72 2.57
CA LYS A 209 -18.28 18.53 2.48
C LYS A 209 -17.60 18.55 3.84
N PHE A 210 -16.30 18.39 3.82
CA PHE A 210 -15.43 18.47 4.99
C PHE A 210 -14.57 19.71 4.88
N ASP A 211 -14.48 20.50 5.93
CA ASP A 211 -13.90 21.86 5.90
C ASP A 211 -12.38 21.86 5.74
N ARG A 212 -11.70 20.87 6.30
CA ARG A 212 -10.23 20.80 6.23
C ARG A 212 -9.80 20.17 4.89
N VAL A 213 -9.31 21.03 3.99
CA VAL A 213 -8.82 20.65 2.65
C VAL A 213 -7.31 20.64 2.66
N SER A 214 -6.72 19.48 2.44
CA SER A 214 -5.27 19.31 2.37
C SER A 214 -4.68 19.95 1.11
N LYS A 215 -3.54 20.60 1.26
CA LYS A 215 -2.75 21.09 0.10
C LYS A 215 -2.12 19.96 -0.71
N LEU A 216 -1.87 18.80 -0.09
CA LEU A 216 -1.24 17.62 -0.71
C LEU A 216 -2.29 16.65 -1.27
N LEU A 217 -3.35 16.39 -0.49
CA LEU A 217 -4.31 15.33 -0.78
C LEU A 217 -5.69 15.86 -1.20
N GLY A 218 -5.94 17.17 -1.08
CA GLY A 218 -7.25 17.76 -1.35
C GLY A 218 -8.29 17.44 -0.28
N PRO A 219 -9.60 17.52 -0.59
CA PRO A 219 -10.68 17.27 0.38
C PRO A 219 -10.83 15.77 0.69
N VAL A 220 -11.50 15.47 1.82
CA VAL A 220 -12.04 14.12 2.06
C VAL A 220 -13.01 13.78 0.92
N LYS A 221 -12.89 12.56 0.38
CA LYS A 221 -13.73 12.11 -0.72
C LYS A 221 -14.63 10.97 -0.26
N THR A 222 -15.94 11.15 -0.43
CA THR A 222 -16.96 10.12 -0.17
C THR A 222 -17.51 9.62 -1.48
N THR A 223 -17.58 8.30 -1.67
CA THR A 223 -18.08 7.68 -2.91
C THR A 223 -18.95 6.48 -2.56
N VAL A 224 -20.21 6.50 -2.97
CA VAL A 224 -21.05 5.30 -2.95
C VAL A 224 -20.60 4.38 -4.08
N THR A 225 -20.19 3.15 -3.75
CA THR A 225 -19.60 2.21 -4.71
C THR A 225 -20.49 1.02 -5.03
N GLN A 226 -21.42 0.66 -4.13
CA GLN A 226 -22.34 -0.46 -4.35
C GLN A 226 -23.72 -0.13 -3.78
N ILE A 227 -24.76 -0.60 -4.44
CA ILE A 227 -26.15 -0.55 -3.99
C ILE A 227 -26.79 -1.87 -4.33
N ASN A 228 -27.40 -2.55 -3.34
CA ASN A 228 -28.12 -3.80 -3.53
C ASN A 228 -29.49 -3.74 -2.85
N ALA A 229 -30.56 -4.10 -3.59
CA ALA A 229 -31.92 -4.15 -3.05
C ALA A 229 -32.81 -5.05 -3.89
N GLY A 230 -33.74 -5.75 -3.22
CA GLY A 230 -34.79 -6.56 -3.88
C GLY A 230 -34.25 -7.82 -4.54
N PHE A 231 -35.17 -8.74 -4.83
CA PHE A 231 -34.85 -10.00 -5.50
C PHE A 231 -35.96 -10.48 -6.43
N GLN A 232 -37.16 -9.86 -6.35
CA GLN A 232 -38.33 -10.21 -7.19
C GLN A 232 -39.16 -8.98 -7.48
N HIS A 233 -39.70 -8.87 -8.68
CA HIS A 233 -40.38 -7.67 -9.20
C HIS A 233 -41.65 -7.25 -8.44
N ASN A 234 -42.36 -8.18 -7.80
CA ASN A 234 -43.61 -7.92 -7.09
C ASN A 234 -43.42 -7.87 -5.56
N VAL A 235 -42.17 -7.84 -5.05
CA VAL A 235 -41.84 -7.78 -3.63
C VAL A 235 -41.13 -6.47 -3.34
N ILE A 236 -41.69 -5.67 -2.43
CA ILE A 236 -41.02 -4.49 -1.85
C ILE A 236 -39.98 -5.00 -0.84
N PRO A 237 -38.69 -4.68 -0.99
CA PRO A 237 -37.67 -5.20 -0.09
C PRO A 237 -37.72 -4.55 1.29
N SER A 238 -37.30 -5.28 2.31
CA SER A 238 -37.18 -4.81 3.69
C SER A 238 -35.99 -3.86 3.90
N GLU A 239 -35.01 -3.88 3.00
CA GLU A 239 -33.78 -3.12 3.14
C GLU A 239 -33.11 -2.82 1.82
N VAL A 240 -32.26 -1.77 1.82
CA VAL A 240 -31.27 -1.46 0.78
C VAL A 240 -29.90 -1.44 1.44
N ASP A 241 -28.97 -2.22 0.89
CA ASP A 241 -27.57 -2.22 1.31
C ASP A 241 -26.74 -1.30 0.43
N ILE A 242 -25.88 -0.48 1.05
CA ILE A 242 -25.01 0.49 0.38
C ILE A 242 -23.61 0.31 0.89
N VAL A 243 -22.61 0.33 -0.01
CA VAL A 243 -21.20 0.40 0.35
C VAL A 243 -20.65 1.77 0.00
N VAL A 244 -19.95 2.39 0.95
CA VAL A 244 -19.38 3.73 0.81
C VAL A 244 -17.88 3.70 1.06
N ASP A 245 -17.08 4.12 0.07
CA ASP A 245 -15.62 4.33 0.15
C ASP A 245 -15.40 5.78 0.58
N VAL A 246 -14.67 5.98 1.70
CA VAL A 246 -14.31 7.30 2.23
C VAL A 246 -12.81 7.42 2.27
N ARG A 247 -12.25 8.35 1.46
CA ARG A 247 -10.81 8.67 1.39
C ARG A 247 -10.51 9.90 2.23
N ILE A 248 -9.71 9.70 3.27
CA ILE A 248 -9.45 10.70 4.33
C ILE A 248 -8.09 11.36 4.05
N ASN A 249 -8.00 12.68 4.20
CA ASN A 249 -6.73 13.39 4.13
C ASN A 249 -6.06 13.47 5.52
N GLU A 250 -4.80 13.87 5.55
CA GLU A 250 -3.96 13.91 6.75
C GLU A 250 -4.37 14.94 7.81
N LEU A 251 -5.37 15.77 7.52
CA LEU A 251 -5.88 16.77 8.46
C LEU A 251 -6.99 16.24 9.38
N TYR A 252 -7.45 15.01 9.15
CA TYR A 252 -8.48 14.35 9.93
C TYR A 252 -7.96 13.05 10.56
N ASP A 253 -8.34 12.81 11.82
CA ASP A 253 -8.21 11.50 12.43
C ASP A 253 -9.29 10.55 11.90
N ILE A 254 -8.94 9.26 11.77
CA ILE A 254 -9.86 8.25 11.24
C ILE A 254 -11.09 8.06 12.13
N ASN A 255 -10.94 8.17 13.46
CA ASN A 255 -12.04 8.06 14.41
C ASN A 255 -12.97 9.26 14.32
N GLU A 256 -12.43 10.47 14.11
CA GLU A 256 -13.23 11.69 13.91
C GLU A 256 -14.18 11.53 12.70
N ILE A 257 -13.68 11.00 11.59
CA ILE A 257 -14.50 10.74 10.39
C ILE A 257 -15.52 9.63 10.66
N ASN A 258 -15.13 8.55 11.34
CA ASN A 258 -16.06 7.49 11.72
C ASN A 258 -17.19 8.03 12.59
N ASP A 259 -16.89 8.80 13.63
CA ASP A 259 -17.87 9.35 14.56
C ASP A 259 -18.83 10.31 13.86
N PHE A 260 -18.33 11.12 12.91
CA PHE A 260 -19.18 11.94 12.06
C PHE A 260 -20.20 11.09 11.30
N PHE A 261 -19.77 10.03 10.61
CA PHE A 261 -20.68 9.18 9.84
C PHE A 261 -21.68 8.45 10.75
N VAL A 262 -21.24 7.90 11.88
CA VAL A 262 -22.10 7.19 12.82
C VAL A 262 -23.18 8.09 13.41
N THR A 263 -22.85 9.36 13.66
CA THR A 263 -23.79 10.32 14.30
C THR A 263 -24.67 11.07 13.32
N GLN A 264 -24.18 11.37 12.11
CA GLN A 264 -24.87 12.27 11.16
C GLN A 264 -25.55 11.53 10.00
N CYS A 265 -25.16 10.26 9.72
CA CYS A 265 -25.75 9.52 8.61
C CYS A 265 -27.25 9.27 8.84
N PRO A 266 -28.13 9.60 7.88
CA PRO A 266 -29.58 9.43 8.03
C PRO A 266 -30.05 7.97 7.88
N CYS A 267 -29.14 6.99 7.84
CA CYS A 267 -29.43 5.56 7.86
C CYS A 267 -28.44 4.82 8.77
N GLN A 268 -28.66 3.55 9.01
CA GLN A 268 -27.70 2.75 9.77
C GLN A 268 -26.40 2.65 8.99
N ILE A 269 -25.26 2.89 9.65
CA ILE A 269 -23.95 2.84 9.02
C ILE A 269 -22.92 2.24 10.00
N LYS A 270 -21.99 1.44 9.47
CA LYS A 270 -20.93 0.83 10.26
C LYS A 270 -19.65 0.72 9.42
N ALA A 271 -18.54 1.16 9.97
CA ALA A 271 -17.22 0.95 9.39
C ALA A 271 -16.83 -0.52 9.41
N ARG A 272 -16.24 -1.02 8.31
CA ARG A 272 -15.64 -2.36 8.25
C ARG A 272 -14.35 -2.44 9.07
N SER A 273 -13.54 -1.38 9.03
CA SER A 273 -12.27 -1.26 9.75
C SER A 273 -11.89 0.20 9.94
N LEU A 274 -11.15 0.49 11.02
CA LEU A 274 -10.54 1.79 11.32
C LEU A 274 -9.00 1.70 11.37
N ASN A 275 -8.40 0.69 10.73
CA ASN A 275 -6.96 0.46 10.78
C ASN A 275 -6.18 1.24 9.71
N LEU A 276 -6.83 1.79 8.69
CA LEU A 276 -6.18 2.41 7.54
C LEU A 276 -6.27 3.93 7.63
N GLY A 277 -5.56 4.50 8.60
CA GLY A 277 -5.46 5.95 8.78
C GLY A 277 -4.69 6.65 7.67
N PRO A 278 -4.86 7.97 7.50
CA PRO A 278 -3.99 8.74 6.61
C PRO A 278 -2.58 8.80 7.19
N SER A 279 -1.57 8.82 6.33
CA SER A 279 -0.18 9.02 6.73
C SER A 279 0.32 10.42 6.32
N PHE A 280 1.26 10.95 7.10
CA PHE A 280 1.90 12.23 6.81
C PHE A 280 3.25 12.33 7.51
N ILE A 281 4.24 12.90 6.82
CA ILE A 281 5.54 13.23 7.42
C ILE A 281 5.80 14.74 7.33
N SER A 282 6.36 15.31 8.40
CA SER A 282 6.70 16.74 8.44
C SER A 282 7.62 17.15 7.28
N PRO A 283 7.33 18.23 6.54
CA PRO A 283 8.21 18.77 5.50
C PRO A 283 9.62 19.11 5.98
N ASN A 284 9.80 19.26 7.30
CA ASN A 284 11.10 19.52 7.91
C ASN A 284 11.92 18.25 8.18
N HIS A 285 11.37 17.05 7.93
CA HIS A 285 12.06 15.80 8.16
C HIS A 285 13.30 15.68 7.28
N LYS A 286 14.36 15.02 7.79
CA LYS A 286 15.66 14.88 7.11
C LYS A 286 15.54 14.24 5.73
N ILE A 287 14.67 13.22 5.58
CA ILE A 287 14.47 12.53 4.31
C ILE A 287 13.96 13.49 3.21
N ILE A 288 13.06 14.43 3.56
CA ILE A 288 12.52 15.41 2.61
C ILE A 288 13.60 16.42 2.22
N LYS A 289 14.40 16.88 3.20
CA LYS A 289 15.54 17.75 2.90
C LYS A 289 16.54 17.08 1.95
N SER A 290 16.82 15.78 2.17
CA SER A 290 17.69 14.99 1.28
C SER A 290 17.10 14.84 -0.11
N ALA A 291 15.81 14.55 -0.22
CA ALA A 291 15.10 14.46 -1.49
C ALA A 291 15.16 15.78 -2.28
N ASN A 292 14.93 16.91 -1.61
CA ASN A 292 15.00 18.24 -2.22
C ASN A 292 16.41 18.56 -2.76
N LEU A 293 17.47 18.17 -2.03
CA LEU A 293 18.85 18.33 -2.47
C LEU A 293 19.18 17.50 -3.72
N LEU A 294 18.45 16.42 -3.96
CA LEU A 294 18.59 15.55 -5.13
C LEU A 294 17.60 15.90 -6.25
N GLY A 295 16.78 16.93 -6.07
CA GLY A 295 15.74 17.28 -7.05
C GLY A 295 14.58 16.29 -7.12
N ILE A 296 14.40 15.44 -6.10
CA ILE A 296 13.30 14.48 -6.03
C ILE A 296 12.01 15.22 -5.62
N GLU A 297 11.00 15.15 -6.48
CA GLU A 297 9.69 15.77 -6.26
C GLU A 297 8.95 15.09 -5.12
N SER A 298 8.36 15.91 -4.22
CA SER A 298 7.47 15.43 -3.15
C SER A 298 6.01 15.63 -3.53
N TYR A 299 5.12 14.67 -3.17
CA TYR A 299 3.70 14.73 -3.49
C TYR A 299 2.83 14.00 -2.45
N GLY A 300 1.50 14.20 -2.53
CA GLY A 300 0.50 13.43 -1.77
C GLY A 300 -0.05 12.27 -2.62
N SER A 301 0.03 11.05 -2.12
CA SER A 301 -0.45 9.86 -2.82
C SER A 301 -1.95 9.63 -2.60
N PRO A 302 -2.74 9.37 -3.65
CA PRO A 302 -4.13 8.97 -3.52
C PRO A 302 -4.31 7.51 -3.11
N THR A 303 -3.25 6.67 -3.25
CA THR A 303 -3.27 5.23 -2.95
C THR A 303 -2.69 4.97 -1.57
N LEU A 304 -3.18 3.91 -0.93
CA LEU A 304 -2.67 3.37 0.33
C LEU A 304 -1.45 2.50 0.10
N SER A 305 -0.71 2.26 1.18
CA SER A 305 0.36 1.27 1.29
C SER A 305 0.48 0.81 2.75
N ASP A 306 1.47 -0.01 3.04
CA ASP A 306 1.82 -0.38 4.42
C ASP A 306 2.03 0.84 5.35
N GLN A 307 2.25 2.07 4.80
CA GLN A 307 2.31 3.30 5.58
C GLN A 307 1.08 3.54 6.47
N ALA A 308 -0.11 3.16 5.99
CA ALA A 308 -1.36 3.35 6.72
C ALA A 308 -1.43 2.54 8.04
N LEU A 309 -0.55 1.55 8.20
CA LEU A 309 -0.48 0.66 9.36
C LEU A 309 0.64 1.03 10.34
N LEU A 310 1.41 2.11 10.06
CA LEU A 310 2.54 2.54 10.88
C LEU A 310 2.14 3.70 11.79
N ASP A 311 2.64 3.66 13.02
CA ASP A 311 2.46 4.71 14.05
C ASP A 311 3.67 5.66 14.16
N PHE A 312 4.63 5.55 13.25
CA PHE A 312 5.84 6.38 13.18
C PHE A 312 6.00 7.02 11.79
N PRO A 313 6.82 8.09 11.67
CA PRO A 313 7.00 8.80 10.41
C PRO A 313 7.44 7.86 9.27
N SER A 314 6.83 8.02 8.10
CA SER A 314 7.16 7.21 6.92
C SER A 314 7.01 7.99 5.63
N VAL A 315 7.71 7.55 4.60
CA VAL A 315 7.58 8.03 3.22
C VAL A 315 7.42 6.84 2.29
N LYS A 316 6.76 7.05 1.16
CA LYS A 316 6.65 6.07 0.09
C LYS A 316 7.44 6.53 -1.12
N ILE A 317 8.32 5.65 -1.64
CA ILE A 317 9.13 5.93 -2.81
C ILE A 317 9.60 4.61 -3.43
N GLY A 318 9.65 4.52 -4.75
CA GLY A 318 10.23 3.37 -5.45
C GLY A 318 10.12 3.46 -6.96
N PRO A 319 10.83 2.58 -7.67
CA PRO A 319 10.76 2.46 -9.11
C PRO A 319 9.39 1.95 -9.57
N GLY A 320 9.07 2.19 -10.82
CA GLY A 320 7.77 1.83 -11.38
C GLY A 320 6.73 2.94 -11.25
N ASN A 321 5.59 2.74 -11.89
CA ASN A 321 4.50 3.71 -11.96
C ASN A 321 3.20 3.08 -11.44
N SER A 322 2.57 3.69 -10.44
CA SER A 322 1.31 3.19 -9.85
C SER A 322 0.16 3.04 -10.85
N LYS A 323 0.21 3.70 -12.00
CA LYS A 323 -0.76 3.52 -13.08
C LYS A 323 -0.67 2.17 -13.79
N ARG A 324 0.43 1.43 -13.60
CA ARG A 324 0.62 0.06 -14.13
C ARG A 324 0.21 -1.01 -13.13
N SER A 325 0.01 -0.63 -11.85
CA SER A 325 -0.47 -1.55 -10.81
C SER A 325 -1.86 -2.05 -11.13
N HIS A 326 -2.13 -3.33 -10.89
CA HIS A 326 -3.42 -4.00 -11.10
C HIS A 326 -3.93 -3.96 -12.56
N SER A 327 -3.08 -3.57 -13.51
CA SER A 327 -3.42 -3.57 -14.95
C SER A 327 -3.01 -4.88 -15.62
N ALA A 328 -3.62 -5.15 -16.79
CA ALA A 328 -3.17 -6.27 -17.62
C ALA A 328 -1.77 -5.97 -18.19
N ASP A 329 -1.00 -7.04 -18.43
CA ASP A 329 0.36 -6.98 -18.97
C ASP A 329 1.26 -6.00 -18.19
N GLU A 330 1.18 -6.07 -16.86
CA GLU A 330 1.97 -5.28 -15.95
C GLU A 330 3.46 -5.42 -16.26
N TYR A 331 4.20 -4.30 -16.19
CA TYR A 331 5.63 -4.27 -16.46
C TYR A 331 6.35 -3.17 -15.68
N ILE A 332 7.66 -3.37 -15.52
CA ILE A 332 8.60 -2.34 -15.08
C ILE A 332 9.71 -2.18 -16.14
N TYR A 333 10.23 -0.97 -16.33
CA TYR A 333 11.44 -0.81 -17.13
C TYR A 333 12.68 -1.30 -16.37
N VAL A 334 13.62 -1.92 -17.08
CA VAL A 334 14.92 -2.36 -16.52
C VAL A 334 15.65 -1.16 -15.89
N ASP A 335 15.66 -0.04 -16.60
CA ASP A 335 16.33 1.19 -16.12
C ASP A 335 15.64 1.72 -14.86
N GLU A 336 14.29 1.70 -14.76
CA GLU A 336 13.59 2.10 -13.53
C GLU A 336 14.06 1.28 -12.32
N LEU A 337 14.19 -0.05 -12.47
CA LEU A 337 14.67 -0.94 -11.42
C LEU A 337 16.10 -0.59 -10.99
N LEU A 338 16.99 -0.41 -11.95
CA LEU A 338 18.43 -0.21 -11.68
C LEU A 338 18.71 1.21 -11.16
N ASP A 339 18.10 2.22 -11.78
CA ASP A 339 18.19 3.62 -11.32
C ASP A 339 17.57 3.79 -9.94
N GLY A 340 16.49 3.06 -9.65
CA GLY A 340 15.85 3.04 -8.33
C GLY A 340 16.82 2.69 -7.22
N ILE A 341 17.69 1.70 -7.43
CA ILE A 341 18.73 1.31 -6.45
C ILE A 341 19.71 2.46 -6.21
N GLU A 342 20.14 3.15 -7.27
CA GLU A 342 21.09 4.27 -7.14
C GLU A 342 20.45 5.51 -6.52
N VAL A 343 19.18 5.80 -6.85
CA VAL A 343 18.42 6.89 -6.21
C VAL A 343 18.27 6.64 -4.71
N TYR A 344 17.91 5.42 -4.30
CA TYR A 344 17.85 5.07 -2.87
C TYR A 344 19.19 5.25 -2.16
N LYS A 345 20.31 4.82 -2.76
CA LYS A 345 21.65 5.03 -2.20
C LYS A 345 21.97 6.51 -2.03
N ASN A 346 21.71 7.31 -3.06
CA ASN A 346 21.95 8.75 -3.02
C ASN A 346 21.08 9.45 -1.97
N LEU A 347 19.82 9.04 -1.84
CA LEU A 347 18.89 9.57 -0.85
C LEU A 347 19.38 9.28 0.57
N LEU A 348 19.82 8.04 0.85
CA LEU A 348 20.35 7.67 2.17
C LEU A 348 21.71 8.31 2.46
N ASN A 349 22.60 8.40 1.48
CA ASN A 349 23.92 9.05 1.67
C ASN A 349 23.84 10.51 2.12
N LYS A 350 22.69 11.18 1.93
CA LYS A 350 22.46 12.54 2.43
C LYS A 350 21.92 12.58 3.86
N ILE A 351 21.49 11.44 4.40
CA ILE A 351 20.93 11.31 5.74
C ILE A 351 21.94 10.71 6.71
N ILE A 352 22.79 9.79 6.21
CA ILE A 352 23.78 9.00 6.97
C ILE A 352 24.99 9.88 7.43
#